data_50fbaa590f75facc338f430f17fe8f03
#
_entry.id   50fbaa590f75facc338f430f17fe8f03
#
_cell.length_a   1.000
_cell.length_b   1.000
_cell.length_c   1.000
_cell.angle_alpha   90.00
_cell.angle_beta   90.00
_cell.angle_gamma   90.00
#
_symmetry.space_group_name_H-M   'P 1'
#
loop_
_entity.id
_entity.type
_entity.pdbx_description
1 polymer ?
#
loop_
_entity_poly.entity_id
_entity_poly.type
_entity_poly.pdbx_seq_one_letter_code
_entity_poly.pdbx_strand_id
1 'polypeptide(L)'
;MDLYTINNEYIDYLKQFDKRVYDNKAFTENKGRKYVGIIFQDDERVPLFIPLSSKKTSDYINGKIRRDTLTIIRLNNGNHLYGTLRISNMIPVPNFEIEKYDIDNEEDQKYKDLLLNELKAINRKKEQIRKSANTVYKQKNKGLDKSYLKNTVDFQLLIVKYYEYMTMKFNEYYEKNKKA
;
A
#
# COMPACT_ATOMS: atom_id res chain seq x y z
N MET A 1 3.11 -7.97 -10.74
CA MET A 1 2.39 -7.06 -9.82
C MET A 1 1.99 -5.83 -10.61
N ASP A 2 0.85 -5.25 -10.28
CA ASP A 2 0.33 -4.04 -10.92
C ASP A 2 0.23 -2.90 -9.91
N LEU A 3 0.02 -1.68 -10.41
CA LEU A 3 -0.27 -0.51 -9.60
C LEU A 3 -1.78 -0.29 -9.52
N TYR A 4 -2.23 0.18 -8.36
CA TYR A 4 -3.62 0.45 -8.07
C TYR A 4 -3.79 1.82 -7.42
N THR A 5 -4.95 2.43 -7.60
CA THR A 5 -5.46 3.52 -6.76
C THR A 5 -6.51 2.97 -5.80
N ILE A 6 -6.69 3.66 -4.69
CA ILE A 6 -7.69 3.32 -3.67
C ILE A 6 -8.55 4.56 -3.44
N ASN A 7 -9.85 4.36 -3.28
CA ASN A 7 -10.79 5.45 -3.03
C ASN A 7 -10.39 6.23 -1.76
N ASN A 8 -10.44 7.56 -1.86
CA ASN A 8 -10.09 8.44 -0.75
C ASN A 8 -11.01 8.28 0.46
N GLU A 9 -12.32 8.05 0.24
CA GLU A 9 -13.29 7.82 1.29
C GLU A 9 -12.90 6.64 2.18
N TYR A 10 -12.46 5.53 1.55
CA TYR A 10 -12.00 4.36 2.28
C TYR A 10 -10.70 4.59 3.07
N ILE A 11 -9.74 5.30 2.48
CA ILE A 11 -8.51 5.69 3.20
C ILE A 11 -8.81 6.57 4.40
N ASP A 12 -9.67 7.59 4.22
CA ASP A 12 -10.08 8.50 5.29
C ASP A 12 -10.85 7.75 6.40
N TYR A 13 -11.66 6.74 6.03
CA TYR A 13 -12.31 5.85 6.99
C TYR A 13 -11.28 5.08 7.83
N LEU A 14 -10.31 4.40 7.22
CA LEU A 14 -9.31 3.62 7.97
C LEU A 14 -8.43 4.51 8.86
N LYS A 15 -8.13 5.75 8.43
CA LYS A 15 -7.32 6.70 9.22
C LYS A 15 -7.97 7.13 10.52
N GLN A 16 -9.28 7.03 10.65
CA GLN A 16 -9.98 7.32 11.93
C GLN A 16 -9.55 6.34 13.02
N PHE A 17 -9.19 5.12 12.65
CA PHE A 17 -8.84 4.03 13.56
C PHE A 17 -7.33 3.85 13.75
N ASP A 18 -6.53 4.11 12.71
CA ASP A 18 -5.08 4.03 12.80
C ASP A 18 -4.41 5.18 12.03
N LYS A 19 -3.87 6.14 12.76
CA LYS A 19 -3.19 7.33 12.20
C LYS A 19 -1.92 6.99 11.39
N ARG A 20 -1.44 5.74 11.45
CA ARG A 20 -0.31 5.24 10.65
C ARG A 20 -0.73 4.86 9.22
N VAL A 21 -2.03 4.78 8.93
CA VAL A 21 -2.53 4.65 7.55
C VAL A 21 -2.12 5.90 6.77
N TYR A 22 -1.50 5.71 5.62
CA TYR A 22 -1.02 6.81 4.80
C TYR A 22 -2.17 7.53 4.10
N ASP A 23 -2.05 8.85 4.04
CA ASP A 23 -2.95 9.71 3.31
C ASP A 23 -2.81 9.53 1.79
N ASN A 24 -3.92 9.51 1.08
CA ASN A 24 -3.92 9.58 -0.39
C ASN A 24 -3.63 10.99 -0.92
N LYS A 25 -3.93 12.01 -0.12
CA LYS A 25 -3.68 13.41 -0.45
C LYS A 25 -2.18 13.66 -0.42
N ALA A 26 -1.52 13.31 -1.46
CA ALA A 26 -0.12 13.63 -1.56
C ALA A 26 0.22 14.09 -2.96
N PHE A 27 0.75 15.25 -3.04
CA PHE A 27 1.82 15.67 -3.90
C PHE A 27 1.50 16.44 -5.15
N THR A 28 0.35 16.53 -5.64
CA THR A 28 -0.08 17.45 -6.71
C THR A 28 -1.43 17.01 -7.24
N GLU A 29 -2.20 17.95 -7.69
CA GLU A 29 -3.50 17.83 -8.31
C GLU A 29 -3.64 16.53 -9.14
N ASN A 30 -4.55 15.66 -8.76
CA ASN A 30 -4.98 14.43 -9.45
C ASN A 30 -4.07 13.18 -9.42
N LYS A 31 -2.88 13.23 -8.79
CA LYS A 31 -1.97 12.06 -8.74
C LYS A 31 -1.97 11.36 -7.38
N GLY A 32 -3.13 10.82 -6.98
CA GLY A 32 -3.26 10.06 -5.74
C GLY A 32 -2.18 8.97 -5.57
N ARG A 33 -1.93 8.56 -4.32
CA ARG A 33 -0.97 7.51 -3.97
C ARG A 33 -1.25 6.23 -4.75
N LYS A 34 -0.20 5.58 -5.24
CA LYS A 34 -0.28 4.25 -5.85
C LYS A 34 0.02 3.17 -4.82
N TYR A 35 -0.55 2.00 -5.05
CA TYR A 35 -0.45 0.83 -4.17
C TYR A 35 -0.10 -0.42 -4.98
N VAL A 36 0.49 -1.41 -4.30
CA VAL A 36 0.74 -2.75 -4.84
C VAL A 36 -0.03 -3.77 -4.04
N GLY A 37 -0.88 -4.54 -4.70
CA GLY A 37 -1.67 -5.60 -4.06
C GLY A 37 -0.85 -6.84 -3.73
N ILE A 38 -1.08 -7.41 -2.55
CA ILE A 38 -0.52 -8.68 -2.08
C ILE A 38 -1.64 -9.55 -1.53
N ILE A 39 -1.68 -10.80 -2.00
CA ILE A 39 -2.52 -11.86 -1.42
C ILE A 39 -1.58 -12.83 -0.72
N PHE A 40 -1.82 -13.10 0.56
CA PHE A 40 -1.09 -14.11 1.31
C PHE A 40 -1.69 -15.50 1.08
N GLN A 41 -0.83 -16.51 0.95
CA GLN A 41 -1.27 -17.90 0.75
C GLN A 41 -2.07 -18.46 1.94
N ASP A 42 -1.79 -17.94 3.14
CA ASP A 42 -2.38 -18.45 4.39
C ASP A 42 -3.72 -17.75 4.76
N ASP A 43 -4.07 -16.63 4.10
CA ASP A 43 -5.30 -15.88 4.32
C ASP A 43 -5.78 -15.27 3.01
N GLU A 44 -6.43 -16.09 2.19
CA GLU A 44 -6.88 -15.72 0.84
C GLU A 44 -8.03 -14.71 0.82
N ARG A 45 -8.62 -14.40 2.01
CA ARG A 45 -9.87 -13.66 2.11
C ARG A 45 -9.72 -12.15 2.17
N VAL A 46 -8.56 -11.65 2.59
CA VAL A 46 -8.36 -10.20 2.76
C VAL A 46 -7.12 -9.73 1.98
N PRO A 47 -7.31 -9.14 0.80
CA PRO A 47 -6.19 -8.60 0.04
C PRO A 47 -5.57 -7.40 0.75
N LEU A 48 -4.25 -7.38 0.89
CA LEU A 48 -3.49 -6.27 1.46
C LEU A 48 -2.81 -5.46 0.36
N PHE A 49 -2.77 -4.14 0.54
CA PHE A 49 -2.17 -3.20 -0.40
C PHE A 49 -1.07 -2.39 0.26
N ILE A 50 0.12 -2.41 -0.35
CA ILE A 50 1.30 -1.70 0.13
C ILE A 50 1.39 -0.33 -0.56
N PRO A 51 1.43 0.78 0.19
CA PRO A 51 1.57 2.11 -0.39
C PRO A 51 2.97 2.34 -0.96
N LEU A 52 3.03 2.98 -2.14
CA LEU A 52 4.23 3.61 -2.67
C LEU A 52 4.46 4.95 -1.95
N SER A 53 5.71 5.32 -1.83
CA SER A 53 6.13 6.60 -1.28
C SER A 53 7.32 7.13 -2.07
N SER A 54 7.32 8.43 -2.34
CA SER A 54 8.46 9.11 -2.93
C SER A 54 9.73 8.90 -2.11
N LYS A 55 10.87 8.95 -2.76
CA LYS A 55 12.20 8.92 -2.11
C LYS A 55 12.35 10.07 -1.12
N LYS A 56 13.03 9.82 -0.01
CA LYS A 56 13.32 10.79 1.04
C LYS A 56 14.82 10.86 1.28
N THR A 57 15.30 11.95 1.86
CA THR A 57 16.71 12.09 2.28
C THR A 57 17.14 10.94 3.20
N SER A 58 16.23 10.48 4.08
CA SER A 58 16.45 9.33 4.97
C SER A 58 16.64 7.98 4.27
N ASP A 59 16.36 7.89 2.97
CA ASP A 59 16.62 6.67 2.18
C ASP A 59 18.08 6.56 1.72
N TYR A 60 18.91 7.54 2.05
CA TYR A 60 20.32 7.58 1.74
C TYR A 60 21.18 7.59 3.00
N ILE A 61 22.43 7.10 2.88
CA ILE A 61 23.48 7.21 3.88
C ILE A 61 24.82 7.44 3.15
N ASN A 62 25.50 8.53 3.49
CA ASN A 62 26.75 8.93 2.81
C ASN A 62 26.61 8.96 1.26
N GLY A 63 25.51 9.54 0.76
CA GLY A 63 25.20 9.61 -0.67
C GLY A 63 24.79 8.29 -1.34
N LYS A 64 24.80 7.17 -0.64
CA LYS A 64 24.41 5.86 -1.17
C LYS A 64 23.00 5.49 -0.73
N ILE A 65 22.25 4.80 -1.60
CA ILE A 65 20.93 4.25 -1.28
C ILE A 65 21.09 3.23 -0.14
N ARG A 66 20.28 3.37 0.91
CA ARG A 66 20.24 2.40 2.02
C ARG A 66 19.76 1.03 1.53
N ARG A 67 20.22 -0.01 2.21
CA ARG A 67 19.72 -1.37 1.98
C ARG A 67 18.24 -1.48 2.34
N ASP A 68 17.53 -2.39 1.65
CA ASP A 68 16.17 -2.75 2.00
C ASP A 68 16.08 -3.27 3.44
N THR A 69 14.93 -3.04 4.05
CA THR A 69 14.55 -3.62 5.35
C THR A 69 13.26 -4.41 5.20
N LEU A 70 12.83 -5.13 6.23
CA LEU A 70 11.55 -5.83 6.21
C LEU A 70 10.36 -4.88 5.99
N THR A 71 10.46 -3.63 6.45
CA THR A 71 9.36 -2.66 6.40
C THR A 71 9.47 -1.65 5.25
N ILE A 72 10.63 -1.54 4.61
CA ILE A 72 10.87 -0.58 3.52
C ILE A 72 11.67 -1.27 2.41
N ILE A 73 11.06 -1.39 1.24
CA ILE A 73 11.72 -1.87 0.02
C ILE A 73 11.97 -0.68 -0.90
N ARG A 74 13.21 -0.49 -1.29
CA ARG A 74 13.65 0.60 -2.16
C ARG A 74 13.56 0.19 -3.62
N LEU A 75 12.87 1.00 -4.40
CA LEU A 75 12.64 0.78 -5.82
C LEU A 75 13.74 1.53 -6.59
N ASN A 76 14.80 0.84 -6.96
CA ASN A 76 15.97 1.45 -7.58
C ASN A 76 16.49 0.67 -8.78
N ASN A 77 17.27 1.35 -9.62
CA ASN A 77 18.10 0.72 -10.63
C ASN A 77 19.52 1.29 -10.48
N GLY A 78 20.47 0.43 -10.12
CA GLY A 78 21.81 0.87 -9.73
C GLY A 78 21.74 1.92 -8.62
N ASN A 79 22.35 3.07 -8.86
CA ASN A 79 22.41 4.19 -7.92
C ASN A 79 21.22 5.16 -8.03
N HIS A 80 20.24 4.90 -8.89
CA HIS A 80 19.05 5.73 -9.02
C HIS A 80 17.87 5.15 -8.25
N LEU A 81 17.41 5.88 -7.24
CA LEU A 81 16.21 5.55 -6.44
C LEU A 81 14.99 6.25 -7.04
N TYR A 82 13.98 5.49 -7.41
CA TYR A 82 12.69 5.99 -7.90
C TYR A 82 11.74 6.31 -6.74
N GLY A 83 11.51 5.35 -5.86
CA GLY A 83 10.62 5.44 -4.72
C GLY A 83 10.82 4.29 -3.73
N THR A 84 9.86 4.10 -2.84
CA THR A 84 9.89 3.03 -1.83
C THR A 84 8.52 2.40 -1.65
N LEU A 85 8.47 1.11 -1.33
CA LEU A 85 7.29 0.44 -0.79
C LEU A 85 7.36 0.44 0.73
N ARG A 86 6.26 0.82 1.39
CA ARG A 86 6.14 0.91 2.84
C ARG A 86 5.31 -0.24 3.39
N ILE A 87 5.95 -1.39 3.60
CA ILE A 87 5.32 -2.62 4.08
C ILE A 87 4.67 -2.44 5.45
N SER A 88 5.28 -1.63 6.35
CA SER A 88 4.69 -1.29 7.65
C SER A 88 3.33 -0.61 7.59
N ASN A 89 2.97 -0.06 6.43
CA ASN A 89 1.76 0.72 6.23
C ASN A 89 0.81 0.06 5.22
N MET A 90 0.97 -1.24 4.95
CA MET A 90 0.02 -1.99 4.12
C MET A 90 -1.34 -2.10 4.82
N ILE A 91 -2.41 -2.05 4.03
CA ILE A 91 -3.79 -2.00 4.51
C ILE A 91 -4.67 -3.00 3.79
N PRO A 92 -5.71 -3.55 4.45
CA PRO A 92 -6.74 -4.34 3.77
C PRO A 92 -7.62 -3.43 2.94
N VAL A 93 -8.00 -3.83 1.70
CA VAL A 93 -8.85 -3.02 0.82
C VAL A 93 -9.88 -3.89 0.10
N PRO A 94 -11.18 -3.56 0.16
CA PRO A 94 -12.22 -4.23 -0.62
C PRO A 94 -12.03 -4.02 -2.13
N ASN A 95 -12.37 -5.03 -2.92
CA ASN A 95 -12.17 -4.98 -4.37
C ASN A 95 -12.92 -3.82 -5.05
N PHE A 96 -14.05 -3.39 -4.51
CA PHE A 96 -14.84 -2.28 -5.05
C PHE A 96 -14.27 -0.89 -4.70
N GLU A 97 -13.23 -0.82 -3.85
CA GLU A 97 -12.54 0.42 -3.48
C GLU A 97 -11.18 0.57 -4.19
N ILE A 98 -10.83 -0.38 -5.06
CA ILE A 98 -9.59 -0.33 -5.83
C ILE A 98 -9.87 -0.21 -7.32
N GLU A 99 -8.98 0.50 -7.99
CA GLU A 99 -8.93 0.58 -9.43
C GLU A 99 -7.51 0.29 -9.92
N LYS A 100 -7.38 -0.56 -10.94
CA LYS A 100 -6.07 -0.78 -11.57
C LYS A 100 -5.65 0.50 -12.28
N TYR A 101 -4.45 0.99 -11.96
CA TYR A 101 -3.96 2.21 -12.56
C TYR A 101 -3.44 1.94 -13.98
N ASP A 102 -4.00 2.64 -14.95
CA ASP A 102 -3.58 2.58 -16.34
C ASP A 102 -2.42 3.55 -16.59
N ILE A 103 -1.20 2.98 -16.55
CA ILE A 103 0.02 3.76 -16.78
C ILE A 103 0.12 4.23 -18.24
N ASP A 104 -0.46 3.48 -19.18
CA ASP A 104 -0.34 3.79 -20.60
C ASP A 104 -1.10 5.07 -20.96
N ASN A 105 -2.16 5.38 -20.22
CA ASN A 105 -2.96 6.61 -20.35
C ASN A 105 -2.49 7.76 -19.45
N GLU A 106 -1.34 7.65 -18.74
CA GLU A 106 -0.79 8.79 -18.00
C GLU A 106 -0.26 9.85 -18.96
N GLU A 107 -0.77 11.08 -18.84
CA GLU A 107 -0.44 12.22 -19.72
C GLU A 107 0.91 12.86 -19.40
N ASP A 108 1.31 12.89 -18.11
CA ASP A 108 2.61 13.40 -17.71
C ASP A 108 3.71 12.36 -17.99
N GLN A 109 4.44 12.57 -19.08
CA GLN A 109 5.48 11.64 -19.53
C GLN A 109 6.56 11.38 -18.46
N LYS A 110 6.94 12.37 -17.66
CA LYS A 110 7.93 12.21 -16.58
C LYS A 110 7.39 11.31 -15.46
N TYR A 111 6.11 11.48 -15.14
CA TYR A 111 5.46 10.66 -14.13
C TYR A 111 5.21 9.24 -14.65
N LYS A 112 4.79 9.11 -15.91
CA LYS A 112 4.68 7.81 -16.60
C LYS A 112 5.99 7.03 -16.56
N ASP A 113 7.11 7.66 -16.92
CA ASP A 113 8.43 7.04 -16.89
C ASP A 113 8.84 6.63 -15.47
N LEU A 114 8.52 7.46 -14.47
CA LEU A 114 8.74 7.13 -13.05
C LEU A 114 7.98 5.86 -12.67
N LEU A 115 6.66 5.80 -12.93
CA LEU A 115 5.80 4.67 -12.60
C LEU A 115 6.25 3.38 -13.31
N LEU A 116 6.62 3.46 -14.57
CA LEU A 116 7.16 2.31 -15.33
C LEU A 116 8.45 1.77 -14.69
N ASN A 117 9.35 2.66 -14.27
CA ASN A 117 10.59 2.27 -13.59
C ASN A 117 10.33 1.69 -12.19
N GLU A 118 9.41 2.26 -11.44
CA GLU A 118 8.95 1.71 -10.15
C GLU A 118 8.35 0.32 -10.34
N LEU A 119 7.46 0.14 -11.32
CA LEU A 119 6.83 -1.16 -11.63
C LEU A 119 7.86 -2.22 -12.06
N LYS A 120 8.85 -1.85 -12.87
CA LYS A 120 9.98 -2.74 -13.22
C LYS A 120 10.77 -3.16 -11.96
N ALA A 121 11.05 -2.21 -11.05
CA ALA A 121 11.76 -2.50 -9.81
C ALA A 121 10.93 -3.37 -8.85
N ILE A 122 9.62 -3.14 -8.76
CA ILE A 122 8.66 -3.97 -8.00
C ILE A 122 8.68 -5.40 -8.52
N ASN A 123 8.56 -5.59 -9.84
CA ASN A 123 8.51 -6.92 -10.42
C ASN A 123 9.82 -7.69 -10.27
N ARG A 124 10.99 -7.02 -10.31
CA ARG A 124 12.29 -7.64 -9.99
C ARG A 124 12.38 -8.10 -8.53
N LYS A 125 11.73 -7.39 -7.61
CA LYS A 125 11.76 -7.66 -6.16
C LYS A 125 10.51 -8.39 -5.65
N LYS A 126 9.67 -8.92 -6.54
CA LYS A 126 8.36 -9.50 -6.22
C LYS A 126 8.40 -10.49 -5.05
N GLU A 127 9.32 -11.45 -5.10
CA GLU A 127 9.44 -12.47 -4.04
C GLU A 127 9.95 -11.89 -2.71
N GLN A 128 10.89 -10.95 -2.76
CA GLN A 128 11.35 -10.22 -1.58
C GLN A 128 10.21 -9.44 -0.93
N ILE A 129 9.39 -8.73 -1.74
CA ILE A 129 8.24 -7.96 -1.27
C ILE A 129 7.24 -8.88 -0.57
N ARG A 130 6.87 -10.01 -1.19
CA ARG A 130 5.95 -10.99 -0.61
C ARG A 130 6.47 -11.57 0.70
N LYS A 131 7.73 -12.01 0.73
CA LYS A 131 8.38 -12.55 1.93
C LYS A 131 8.42 -11.53 3.06
N SER A 132 8.79 -10.29 2.77
CA SER A 132 8.87 -9.22 3.76
C SER A 132 7.49 -8.87 4.31
N ALA A 133 6.47 -8.74 3.44
CA ALA A 133 5.10 -8.46 3.84
C ALA A 133 4.53 -9.55 4.74
N ASN A 134 4.68 -10.82 4.35
CA ASN A 134 4.24 -11.97 5.17
C ASN A 134 4.96 -11.99 6.54
N THR A 135 6.26 -11.73 6.56
CA THR A 135 7.05 -11.69 7.80
C THR A 135 6.55 -10.58 8.73
N VAL A 136 6.39 -9.36 8.22
CA VAL A 136 5.91 -8.21 9.00
C VAL A 136 4.49 -8.46 9.52
N TYR A 137 3.60 -8.97 8.67
CA TYR A 137 2.22 -9.30 9.04
C TYR A 137 2.18 -10.33 10.18
N LYS A 138 2.85 -11.48 9.99
CA LYS A 138 2.88 -12.55 11.00
C LYS A 138 3.50 -12.09 12.33
N GLN A 139 4.58 -11.32 12.29
CA GLN A 139 5.25 -10.84 13.49
C GLN A 139 4.42 -9.80 14.24
N LYS A 140 3.75 -8.88 13.52
CA LYS A 140 2.88 -7.89 14.12
C LYS A 140 1.66 -8.54 14.80
N ASN A 141 1.02 -9.49 14.12
CA ASN A 141 -0.14 -10.21 14.65
C ASN A 141 0.21 -11.12 15.86
N LYS A 142 1.47 -11.59 15.94
CA LYS A 142 1.97 -12.32 17.12
C LYS A 142 2.36 -11.41 18.29
N GLY A 143 2.24 -10.09 18.15
CA GLY A 143 2.59 -9.13 19.20
C GLY A 143 4.08 -9.09 19.54
N LEU A 144 4.97 -9.43 18.58
CA LEU A 144 6.40 -9.43 18.85
C LEU A 144 6.92 -8.01 19.13
N ASP A 145 7.70 -7.83 20.20
CA ASP A 145 8.35 -6.55 20.52
C ASP A 145 9.60 -6.36 19.67
N LYS A 146 9.42 -5.83 18.46
CA LYS A 146 10.48 -5.41 17.55
C LYS A 146 10.36 -3.91 17.26
N SER A 147 11.47 -3.18 17.30
CA SER A 147 11.47 -1.72 17.11
C SER A 147 10.77 -1.27 15.81
N TYR A 148 10.97 -1.99 14.71
CA TYR A 148 10.35 -1.68 13.42
C TYR A 148 8.84 -1.96 13.38
N LEU A 149 8.29 -2.76 14.31
CA LEU A 149 6.85 -3.03 14.43
C LEU A 149 6.10 -1.93 15.18
N LYS A 150 6.79 -1.06 15.94
CA LYS A 150 6.15 0.06 16.66
C LYS A 150 5.45 1.03 15.71
N ASN A 151 6.03 1.26 14.53
CA ASN A 151 5.47 2.13 13.50
C ASN A 151 4.65 1.36 12.43
N THR A 152 4.39 0.08 12.66
CA THR A 152 3.55 -0.73 11.77
C THR A 152 2.09 -0.57 12.16
N VAL A 153 1.21 -0.41 11.18
CA VAL A 153 -0.25 -0.36 11.39
C VAL A 153 -0.74 -1.59 12.16
N ASP A 154 -1.87 -1.47 12.81
CA ASP A 154 -2.54 -2.59 13.48
C ASP A 154 -3.36 -3.37 12.47
N PHE A 155 -2.78 -4.44 11.92
CA PHE A 155 -3.46 -5.25 10.90
C PHE A 155 -4.75 -5.88 11.40
N GLN A 156 -4.79 -6.35 12.66
CA GLN A 156 -5.99 -6.98 13.22
C GLN A 156 -7.12 -5.97 13.32
N LEU A 157 -6.85 -4.78 13.87
CA LEU A 157 -7.81 -3.69 13.93
C LEU A 157 -8.31 -3.30 12.53
N LEU A 158 -7.39 -3.11 11.58
CA LEU A 158 -7.77 -2.70 10.22
C LEU A 158 -8.57 -3.77 9.48
N ILE A 159 -8.32 -5.07 9.73
CA ILE A 159 -9.13 -6.16 9.16
C ILE A 159 -10.55 -6.15 9.75
N VAL A 160 -10.70 -5.92 11.05
CA VAL A 160 -12.04 -5.73 11.64
C VAL A 160 -12.77 -4.57 10.97
N LYS A 161 -12.09 -3.43 10.81
CA LYS A 161 -12.68 -2.24 10.15
C LYS A 161 -12.97 -2.45 8.66
N TYR A 162 -12.18 -3.26 7.97
CA TYR A 162 -12.47 -3.71 6.60
C TYR A 162 -13.84 -4.44 6.52
N TYR A 163 -14.10 -5.39 7.41
CA TYR A 163 -15.39 -6.10 7.41
C TYR A 163 -16.56 -5.21 7.82
N GLU A 164 -16.37 -4.33 8.80
CA GLU A 164 -17.39 -3.34 9.20
C GLU A 164 -17.74 -2.43 8.00
N TYR A 165 -16.74 -1.94 7.28
CA TYR A 165 -16.96 -1.11 6.09
C TYR A 165 -17.71 -1.86 4.98
N MET A 166 -17.32 -3.10 4.71
CA MET A 166 -18.04 -3.94 3.73
C MET A 166 -19.51 -4.11 4.11
N THR A 167 -19.79 -4.38 5.37
CA THR A 167 -21.16 -4.53 5.88
C THR A 167 -21.96 -3.22 5.72
N MET A 168 -21.35 -2.09 6.04
CA MET A 168 -21.97 -0.77 5.88
C MET A 168 -22.32 -0.51 4.40
N LYS A 169 -21.39 -0.72 3.48
CA LYS A 169 -21.62 -0.51 2.04
C LYS A 169 -22.66 -1.48 1.47
N PHE A 170 -22.69 -2.74 1.94
CA PHE A 170 -23.72 -3.70 1.56
C PHE A 170 -25.11 -3.24 1.99
N ASN A 171 -25.27 -2.77 3.23
CA ASN A 171 -26.55 -2.25 3.73
C ASN A 171 -27.00 -1.00 2.96
N GLU A 172 -26.10 -0.06 2.66
CA GLU A 172 -26.39 1.11 1.83
C GLU A 172 -26.90 0.71 0.44
N TYR A 173 -26.27 -0.27 -0.19
CA TYR A 173 -26.70 -0.80 -1.49
C TYR A 173 -28.08 -1.45 -1.42
N TYR A 174 -28.31 -2.28 -0.39
CA TYR A 174 -29.59 -2.96 -0.20
C TYR A 174 -30.73 -1.98 0.02
N GLU A 175 -30.55 -0.97 0.88
CA GLU A 175 -31.58 0.05 1.14
C GLU A 175 -31.91 0.93 -0.08
N LYS A 176 -30.92 1.24 -0.91
CA LYS A 176 -31.15 1.95 -2.18
C LYS A 176 -32.00 1.15 -3.16
N ASN A 177 -31.73 -0.16 -3.28
CA ASN A 177 -32.48 -1.01 -4.24
C ASN A 177 -33.85 -1.45 -3.73
N LYS A 178 -34.14 -1.37 -2.43
CA LYS A 178 -35.46 -1.65 -1.87
C LYS A 178 -36.45 -0.52 -2.11
N LYS A 179 -35.97 0.69 -2.41
CA LYS A 179 -36.79 1.88 -2.69
C LYS A 179 -37.02 2.12 -4.18
N ALA A 180 -36.43 1.33 -5.06
CA ALA A 180 -36.61 1.35 -6.49
C ALA A 180 -37.64 0.27 -6.89
#